data_7dfbbe5828d9665ea6f712339d37e565
#
_entry.id   7dfbbe5828d9665ea6f712339d37e565
#
_cell.length_a   1.000
_cell.length_b   1.000
_cell.length_c   1.000
_cell.angle_alpha   90.00
_cell.angle_beta   90.00
_cell.angle_gamma   90.00
#
_symmetry.space_group_name_H-M   'P 1'
#
loop_
_entity.id
_entity.type
_entity.pdbx_description
1 polymer ?
#
loop_
_entity_poly.entity_id
_entity_poly.type
_entity_poly.pdbx_seq_one_letter_code
_entity_poly.pdbx_strand_id
1 'polypeptide(L)'
;MNSNLFAIDTIKYIWSHPNCKQQKIQSILKFIGWQFYKRLTRRYLDIQIIPGVKIRCHPDGYSAATALYCGLYDYDEMNFLLRYLRTGDSFIDIGANVGIYTLLAASKIKSGSIYSFEALPKNYTRLKENLTLNQFRQVQPYAIAISDFTGNTALNLAEGDSMPFITSDVTKNTITVPTDTLDNLLPIEIISELTLVKMDIEGAELLAMKGAISLLKQQRPHVWIMEINDAVKNFGYQKQDIVNLLQEYGYGLYTYNPVTNQVDAITLEQQQGNNILAIANSALDFVSDRLSEIK
;
A
#
# COMPACT_ATOMS: atom_id res chain seq x y z
N MET A 1 16.61 13.58 13.14
CA MET A 1 17.33 13.13 11.92
C MET A 1 18.05 14.31 11.27
N ASN A 2 19.33 14.18 10.91
CA ASN A 2 20.12 15.30 10.38
C ASN A 2 19.61 15.62 8.95
N SER A 3 19.13 16.84 8.69
CA SER A 3 18.48 17.24 7.44
C SER A 3 19.34 17.00 6.19
N ASN A 4 20.67 16.99 6.35
CA ASN A 4 21.62 16.72 5.27
C ASN A 4 21.70 15.22 4.92
N LEU A 5 21.59 14.34 5.91
CA LEU A 5 21.59 12.89 5.69
C LEU A 5 20.35 12.46 4.89
N PHE A 6 19.18 12.96 5.31
CA PHE A 6 17.91 12.73 4.61
C PHE A 6 17.93 13.16 3.13
N ALA A 7 18.53 14.32 2.84
CA ALA A 7 18.63 14.82 1.46
C ALA A 7 19.52 13.91 0.59
N ILE A 8 20.65 13.46 1.12
CA ILE A 8 21.58 12.57 0.41
C ILE A 8 20.90 11.21 0.12
N ASP A 9 20.21 10.64 1.09
CA ASP A 9 19.55 9.34 0.94
C ASP A 9 18.38 9.43 -0.06
N THR A 10 17.61 10.53 -0.04
CA THR A 10 16.57 10.78 -1.04
C THR A 10 17.16 10.89 -2.45
N ILE A 11 18.29 11.58 -2.62
CA ILE A 11 18.96 11.70 -3.93
C ILE A 11 19.48 10.34 -4.41
N LYS A 12 20.07 9.52 -3.53
CA LYS A 12 20.50 8.16 -3.86
C LYS A 12 19.31 7.30 -4.29
N TYR A 13 18.21 7.36 -3.53
CA TYR A 13 16.97 6.67 -3.86
C TYR A 13 16.46 7.06 -5.27
N ILE A 14 16.31 8.36 -5.55
CA ILE A 14 15.91 8.87 -6.87
C ILE A 14 16.85 8.37 -7.97
N TRP A 15 18.16 8.37 -7.71
CA TRP A 15 19.17 7.99 -8.69
C TRP A 15 19.11 6.51 -9.08
N SER A 16 18.83 5.63 -8.13
CA SER A 16 18.73 4.17 -8.33
C SER A 16 17.34 3.72 -8.77
N HIS A 17 16.31 4.54 -8.55
CA HIS A 17 14.92 4.15 -8.74
C HIS A 17 14.60 3.83 -10.22
N PRO A 18 13.95 2.67 -10.53
CA PRO A 18 13.68 2.23 -11.89
C PRO A 18 12.91 3.25 -12.74
N ASN A 19 11.87 3.87 -12.15
CA ASN A 19 11.04 4.86 -12.85
C ASN A 19 11.76 6.18 -13.14
N CYS A 20 12.89 6.44 -12.48
CA CYS A 20 13.70 7.65 -12.68
C CYS A 20 14.83 7.45 -13.69
N LYS A 21 15.10 6.23 -14.19
CA LYS A 21 16.27 5.91 -15.02
C LYS A 21 16.48 6.87 -16.20
N GLN A 22 15.40 7.24 -16.90
CA GLN A 22 15.47 8.13 -18.07
C GLN A 22 15.39 9.61 -17.72
N GLN A 23 15.03 9.97 -16.48
CA GLN A 23 14.75 11.35 -16.06
C GLN A 23 15.40 11.70 -14.72
N LYS A 24 16.56 11.12 -14.40
CA LYS A 24 17.25 11.30 -13.10
C LYS A 24 17.42 12.74 -12.68
N ILE A 25 17.93 13.59 -13.60
CA ILE A 25 18.15 15.01 -13.34
C ILE A 25 16.83 15.73 -13.07
N GLN A 26 15.80 15.47 -13.88
CA GLN A 26 14.49 16.06 -13.70
C GLN A 26 13.86 15.66 -12.35
N SER A 27 13.99 14.42 -11.94
CA SER A 27 13.51 13.93 -10.63
C SER A 27 14.24 14.60 -9.46
N ILE A 28 15.56 14.81 -9.59
CA ILE A 28 16.34 15.56 -8.59
C ILE A 28 15.92 17.04 -8.57
N LEU A 29 15.68 17.66 -9.72
CA LEU A 29 15.20 19.04 -9.79
C LEU A 29 13.80 19.19 -9.17
N LYS A 30 12.90 18.20 -9.36
CA LYS A 30 11.60 18.16 -8.66
C LYS A 30 11.79 18.09 -7.15
N PHE A 31 12.70 17.23 -6.66
CA PHE A 31 13.02 17.15 -5.23
C PHE A 31 13.52 18.50 -4.69
N ILE A 32 14.50 19.11 -5.32
CA ILE A 32 15.05 20.40 -4.90
C ILE A 32 13.97 21.49 -4.93
N GLY A 33 13.24 21.61 -6.04
CA GLY A 33 12.15 22.57 -6.21
C GLY A 33 11.06 22.42 -5.13
N TRP A 34 10.67 21.17 -4.81
CA TRP A 34 9.73 20.90 -3.72
C TRP A 34 10.26 21.32 -2.35
N GLN A 35 11.54 21.04 -2.05
CA GLN A 35 12.14 21.47 -0.79
C GLN A 35 12.14 23.00 -0.61
N PHE A 36 12.38 23.76 -1.70
CA PHE A 36 12.26 25.23 -1.68
C PHE A 36 10.80 25.68 -1.58
N TYR A 37 9.91 25.15 -2.43
CA TYR A 37 8.50 25.54 -2.46
C TYR A 37 7.83 25.35 -1.11
N LYS A 38 7.94 24.17 -0.50
CA LYS A 38 7.28 23.87 0.77
C LYS A 38 7.80 24.71 1.95
N ARG A 39 9.11 25.08 1.95
CA ARG A 39 9.68 25.96 2.98
C ARG A 39 9.23 27.40 2.83
N LEU A 40 9.13 27.90 1.59
CA LEU A 40 8.76 29.27 1.29
C LEU A 40 7.27 29.51 1.48
N THR A 41 6.42 28.60 0.99
CA THR A 41 4.97 28.82 0.91
C THR A 41 4.20 28.16 2.03
N ARG A 42 4.71 27.06 2.57
CA ARG A 42 4.00 26.14 3.50
C ARG A 42 2.67 25.63 2.94
N ARG A 43 2.50 25.64 1.62
CA ARG A 43 1.30 25.21 0.91
C ARG A 43 1.49 23.83 0.30
N TYR A 44 0.38 23.12 0.09
CA TYR A 44 0.35 21.88 -0.70
C TYR A 44 0.51 22.15 -2.19
N LEU A 45 0.81 21.09 -2.94
CA LEU A 45 0.86 21.07 -4.38
C LEU A 45 0.08 19.85 -4.90
N ASP A 46 -0.88 20.06 -5.79
CA ASP A 46 -1.57 18.97 -6.47
C ASP A 46 -0.74 18.51 -7.68
N ILE A 47 -0.33 17.25 -7.68
CA ILE A 47 0.52 16.65 -8.71
C ILE A 47 -0.22 15.52 -9.43
N GLN A 48 0.13 15.27 -10.68
CA GLN A 48 -0.38 14.12 -11.42
C GLN A 48 0.61 12.95 -11.27
N ILE A 49 0.10 11.77 -10.79
CA ILE A 49 0.92 10.56 -10.62
C ILE A 49 0.88 9.66 -11.85
N ILE A 50 -0.30 9.55 -12.48
CA ILE A 50 -0.52 8.93 -13.79
C ILE A 50 -1.53 9.79 -14.58
N PRO A 51 -1.69 9.62 -15.89
CA PRO A 51 -2.69 10.37 -16.66
C PRO A 51 -4.08 10.27 -16.03
N GLY A 52 -4.67 11.43 -15.71
CA GLY A 52 -6.00 11.54 -15.12
C GLY A 52 -6.09 11.30 -13.60
N VAL A 53 -4.98 11.02 -12.91
CA VAL A 53 -4.98 10.80 -11.45
C VAL A 53 -4.05 11.79 -10.76
N LYS A 54 -4.60 12.56 -9.83
CA LYS A 54 -3.88 13.56 -9.06
C LYS A 54 -3.77 13.17 -7.58
N ILE A 55 -2.72 13.65 -6.94
CA ILE A 55 -2.55 13.56 -5.48
C ILE A 55 -2.11 14.91 -4.92
N ARG A 56 -2.58 15.24 -3.73
CA ARG A 56 -2.19 16.42 -2.98
C ARG A 56 -0.95 16.14 -2.14
N CYS A 57 0.14 16.79 -2.49
CA CYS A 57 1.40 16.71 -1.79
C CYS A 57 1.44 17.79 -0.69
N HIS A 58 1.21 17.40 0.55
CA HIS A 58 1.33 18.29 1.71
C HIS A 58 2.80 18.49 2.10
N PRO A 59 3.19 19.67 2.65
CA PRO A 59 4.58 19.99 2.99
C PRO A 59 5.26 19.01 3.95
N ASP A 60 4.49 18.36 4.80
CA ASP A 60 4.88 17.36 5.80
C ASP A 60 4.54 15.91 5.37
N GLY A 61 4.00 15.71 4.15
CA GLY A 61 3.70 14.39 3.60
C GLY A 61 4.93 13.73 2.97
N TYR A 62 5.14 12.44 3.24
CA TYR A 62 6.26 11.67 2.69
C TYR A 62 5.88 10.96 1.38
N SER A 63 4.85 10.11 1.40
CA SER A 63 4.45 9.25 0.27
C SER A 63 4.10 10.05 -0.99
N ALA A 64 3.30 11.13 -0.85
CA ALA A 64 2.97 12.01 -1.97
C ALA A 64 4.20 12.78 -2.50
N ALA A 65 5.18 13.13 -1.64
CA ALA A 65 6.42 13.75 -2.05
C ALA A 65 7.30 12.75 -2.83
N THR A 66 7.35 11.50 -2.43
CA THR A 66 8.06 10.44 -3.16
C THR A 66 7.43 10.21 -4.53
N ALA A 67 6.09 10.23 -4.62
CA ALA A 67 5.38 10.18 -5.90
C ALA A 67 5.67 11.40 -6.80
N LEU A 68 5.87 12.59 -6.24
CA LEU A 68 6.32 13.76 -7.01
C LEU A 68 7.68 13.55 -7.68
N TYR A 69 8.62 12.87 -7.00
CA TYR A 69 9.97 12.66 -7.52
C TYR A 69 10.03 11.49 -8.49
N CYS A 70 9.43 10.36 -8.11
CA CYS A 70 9.58 9.08 -8.80
C CYS A 70 8.31 8.58 -9.51
N GLY A 71 7.16 9.24 -9.34
CA GLY A 71 5.88 8.73 -9.87
C GLY A 71 5.45 7.47 -9.12
N LEU A 72 5.48 6.32 -9.80
CA LEU A 72 5.21 5.02 -9.17
C LEU A 72 6.44 4.58 -8.37
N TYR A 73 6.45 4.83 -7.07
CA TYR A 73 7.62 4.63 -6.22
C TYR A 73 7.79 3.17 -5.75
N ASP A 74 6.73 2.41 -5.55
CA ASP A 74 6.75 0.95 -5.46
C ASP A 74 6.59 0.42 -6.88
N TYR A 75 7.70 0.47 -7.64
CA TYR A 75 7.66 0.39 -9.10
C TYR A 75 7.00 -0.90 -9.59
N ASP A 76 7.38 -2.04 -9.05
CA ASP A 76 6.91 -3.34 -9.52
C ASP A 76 5.45 -3.56 -9.09
N GLU A 77 5.10 -3.30 -7.84
CA GLU A 77 3.76 -3.54 -7.27
C GLU A 77 2.71 -2.58 -7.84
N MET A 78 3.06 -1.30 -8.01
CA MET A 78 2.15 -0.32 -8.61
C MET A 78 1.91 -0.59 -10.09
N ASN A 79 2.94 -1.04 -10.82
CA ASN A 79 2.78 -1.50 -12.21
C ASN A 79 1.96 -2.78 -12.28
N PHE A 80 2.18 -3.75 -11.37
CA PHE A 80 1.32 -4.93 -11.25
C PHE A 80 -0.14 -4.53 -11.07
N LEU A 81 -0.46 -3.70 -10.08
CA LEU A 81 -1.82 -3.23 -9.83
C LEU A 81 -2.46 -2.62 -11.09
N LEU A 82 -1.76 -1.70 -11.75
CA LEU A 82 -2.24 -1.01 -12.95
C LEU A 82 -2.43 -1.97 -14.13
N ARG A 83 -1.62 -3.01 -14.23
CA ARG A 83 -1.69 -4.03 -15.27
C ARG A 83 -2.78 -5.07 -14.98
N TYR A 84 -2.94 -5.45 -13.72
CA TYR A 84 -3.80 -6.54 -13.30
C TYR A 84 -5.27 -6.15 -13.17
N LEU A 85 -5.60 -4.99 -12.55
CA LEU A 85 -6.98 -4.60 -12.26
C LEU A 85 -7.80 -4.27 -13.52
N ARG A 86 -9.09 -4.61 -13.47
CA ARG A 86 -10.11 -4.38 -14.51
C ARG A 86 -11.30 -3.62 -13.94
N THR A 87 -12.19 -3.16 -14.82
CA THR A 87 -13.33 -2.29 -14.51
C THR A 87 -14.26 -2.84 -13.42
N GLY A 88 -14.54 -4.14 -13.42
CA GLY A 88 -15.47 -4.79 -12.49
C GLY A 88 -14.82 -5.45 -11.27
N ASP A 89 -13.49 -5.32 -11.09
CA ASP A 89 -12.78 -5.93 -9.97
C ASP A 89 -13.11 -5.26 -8.64
N SER A 90 -12.81 -5.95 -7.54
CA SER A 90 -12.87 -5.40 -6.18
C SER A 90 -11.47 -5.34 -5.56
N PHE A 91 -11.20 -4.25 -4.83
CA PHE A 91 -9.90 -3.94 -4.25
C PHE A 91 -10.01 -3.47 -2.81
N ILE A 92 -9.08 -3.90 -1.99
CA ILE A 92 -8.92 -3.43 -0.60
C ILE A 92 -7.53 -2.86 -0.40
N ASP A 93 -7.45 -1.69 0.26
CA ASP A 93 -6.22 -0.99 0.64
C ASP A 93 -6.14 -0.91 2.16
N ILE A 94 -5.28 -1.71 2.79
CA ILE A 94 -5.08 -1.75 4.25
C ILE A 94 -3.81 -1.01 4.59
N GLY A 95 -3.92 0.06 5.39
CA GLY A 95 -2.86 1.03 5.58
C GLY A 95 -2.79 2.00 4.39
N ALA A 96 -3.95 2.49 3.95
CA ALA A 96 -4.07 3.29 2.72
C ALA A 96 -3.26 4.59 2.74
N ASN A 97 -2.81 5.06 3.91
CA ASN A 97 -2.06 6.29 4.09
C ASN A 97 -2.81 7.47 3.41
N VAL A 98 -2.18 8.21 2.51
CA VAL A 98 -2.81 9.29 1.75
C VAL A 98 -3.53 8.80 0.48
N GLY A 99 -3.60 7.49 0.24
CA GLY A 99 -4.44 6.83 -0.75
C GLY A 99 -3.79 6.58 -2.11
N ILE A 100 -2.48 6.48 -2.23
CA ILE A 100 -1.84 6.32 -3.56
C ILE A 100 -2.31 5.04 -4.24
N TYR A 101 -2.24 3.88 -3.57
CA TYR A 101 -2.74 2.62 -4.12
C TYR A 101 -4.24 2.66 -4.39
N THR A 102 -5.01 3.23 -3.45
CA THR A 102 -6.45 3.48 -3.63
C THR A 102 -6.76 4.27 -4.90
N LEU A 103 -6.03 5.37 -5.17
CA LEU A 103 -6.21 6.21 -6.35
C LEU A 103 -5.87 5.46 -7.65
N LEU A 104 -4.77 4.70 -7.64
CA LEU A 104 -4.37 3.87 -8.78
C LEU A 104 -5.44 2.81 -9.07
N ALA A 105 -5.94 2.10 -8.05
CA ALA A 105 -7.02 1.14 -8.19
C ALA A 105 -8.31 1.78 -8.71
N ALA A 106 -8.73 2.93 -8.15
CA ALA A 106 -9.92 3.66 -8.56
C ALA A 106 -9.83 4.20 -10.00
N SER A 107 -8.61 4.39 -10.53
CA SER A 107 -8.42 4.72 -11.94
C SER A 107 -8.80 3.57 -12.88
N LYS A 108 -8.72 2.32 -12.42
CA LYS A 108 -8.99 1.09 -13.19
C LYS A 108 -10.39 0.56 -12.94
N ILE A 109 -10.82 0.50 -11.67
CA ILE A 109 -12.10 -0.06 -11.24
C ILE A 109 -13.20 1.01 -11.41
N LYS A 110 -14.19 0.74 -12.25
CA LYS A 110 -15.29 1.69 -12.53
C LYS A 110 -16.64 1.21 -12.01
N SER A 111 -16.86 -0.11 -11.90
CA SER A 111 -18.11 -0.72 -11.47
C SER A 111 -17.95 -1.71 -10.30
N GLY A 112 -16.73 -2.01 -9.88
CA GLY A 112 -16.46 -2.84 -8.71
C GLY A 112 -16.39 -2.03 -7.40
N SER A 113 -16.04 -2.70 -6.33
CA SER A 113 -15.96 -2.13 -4.99
C SER A 113 -14.52 -1.83 -4.57
N ILE A 114 -14.31 -0.69 -3.91
CA ILE A 114 -13.00 -0.31 -3.35
C ILE A 114 -13.18 0.09 -1.89
N TYR A 115 -12.48 -0.60 -1.00
CA TYR A 115 -12.44 -0.31 0.43
C TYR A 115 -11.03 0.14 0.81
N SER A 116 -10.93 1.22 1.57
CA SER A 116 -9.64 1.75 2.00
C SER A 116 -9.65 2.01 3.50
N PHE A 117 -8.73 1.37 4.22
CA PHE A 117 -8.62 1.43 5.67
C PHE A 117 -7.37 2.21 6.06
N GLU A 118 -7.55 3.31 6.80
CA GLU A 118 -6.46 4.14 7.31
C GLU A 118 -6.77 4.59 8.72
N ALA A 119 -5.96 4.15 9.66
CA ALA A 119 -6.23 4.36 11.09
C ALA A 119 -5.79 5.74 11.60
N LEU A 120 -4.73 6.35 10.99
CA LEU A 120 -4.25 7.66 11.42
C LEU A 120 -5.19 8.76 10.94
N PRO A 121 -5.87 9.55 11.84
CA PRO A 121 -6.88 10.53 11.45
C PRO A 121 -6.38 11.57 10.45
N LYS A 122 -5.11 11.95 10.54
CA LYS A 122 -4.48 12.91 9.62
C LYS A 122 -4.36 12.34 8.21
N ASN A 123 -3.88 11.09 8.07
CA ASN A 123 -3.75 10.42 6.78
C ASN A 123 -5.13 10.10 6.19
N TYR A 124 -6.07 9.64 7.01
CA TYR A 124 -7.46 9.45 6.60
C TYR A 124 -8.10 10.72 6.03
N THR A 125 -7.86 11.88 6.65
CA THR A 125 -8.33 13.15 6.13
C THR A 125 -7.74 13.45 4.75
N ARG A 126 -6.43 13.21 4.58
CA ARG A 126 -5.73 13.39 3.30
C ARG A 126 -6.17 12.41 2.22
N LEU A 127 -6.45 11.16 2.60
CA LEU A 127 -7.08 10.17 1.72
C LEU A 127 -8.39 10.72 1.16
N LYS A 128 -9.29 11.24 2.02
CA LYS A 128 -10.57 11.83 1.58
C LYS A 128 -10.38 13.07 0.70
N GLU A 129 -9.40 13.93 1.00
CA GLU A 129 -9.06 15.06 0.12
C GLU A 129 -8.67 14.57 -1.29
N ASN A 130 -7.84 13.53 -1.36
CA ASN A 130 -7.38 12.97 -2.62
C ASN A 130 -8.49 12.26 -3.41
N LEU A 131 -9.40 11.57 -2.74
CA LEU A 131 -10.61 10.99 -3.36
C LEU A 131 -11.50 12.09 -3.96
N THR A 132 -11.71 13.17 -3.22
CA THR A 132 -12.48 14.34 -3.67
C THR A 132 -11.83 15.03 -4.86
N LEU A 133 -10.50 15.22 -4.82
CA LEU A 133 -9.71 15.82 -5.90
C LEU A 133 -9.86 15.08 -7.23
N ASN A 134 -10.04 13.75 -7.18
CA ASN A 134 -10.20 12.88 -8.35
C ASN A 134 -11.67 12.51 -8.65
N GLN A 135 -12.61 12.93 -7.82
CA GLN A 135 -14.03 12.59 -7.92
C GLN A 135 -14.30 11.07 -7.88
N PHE A 136 -13.49 10.31 -7.16
CA PHE A 136 -13.61 8.86 -7.02
C PHE A 136 -14.66 8.50 -5.96
N ARG A 137 -15.93 8.46 -6.38
CA ARG A 137 -17.09 8.21 -5.50
C ARG A 137 -17.32 6.72 -5.20
N GLN A 138 -16.72 5.82 -5.97
CA GLN A 138 -16.80 4.37 -5.80
C GLN A 138 -15.92 3.83 -4.67
N VAL A 139 -15.07 4.67 -4.07
CA VAL A 139 -14.20 4.30 -2.94
C VAL A 139 -14.93 4.53 -1.62
N GLN A 140 -14.85 3.54 -0.74
CA GLN A 140 -15.37 3.59 0.63
C GLN A 140 -14.20 3.66 1.62
N PRO A 141 -13.83 4.85 2.14
CA PRO A 141 -12.76 5.01 3.11
C PRO A 141 -13.25 4.80 4.54
N TYR A 142 -12.45 4.11 5.37
CA TYR A 142 -12.73 3.83 6.77
C TYR A 142 -11.59 4.31 7.67
N ALA A 143 -11.92 5.02 8.76
CA ALA A 143 -10.96 5.48 9.77
C ALA A 143 -10.78 4.41 10.85
N ILE A 144 -10.14 3.30 10.52
CA ILE A 144 -10.02 2.13 11.40
C ILE A 144 -8.73 1.36 11.11
N ALA A 145 -8.11 0.78 12.12
CA ALA A 145 -7.04 -0.20 11.99
C ALA A 145 -7.62 -1.60 11.70
N ILE A 146 -6.90 -2.40 10.93
CA ILE A 146 -7.25 -3.81 10.73
C ILE A 146 -6.35 -4.69 11.61
N SER A 147 -6.97 -5.61 12.33
CA SER A 147 -6.28 -6.53 13.24
C SER A 147 -7.06 -7.85 13.37
N ASP A 148 -6.75 -8.66 14.38
CA ASP A 148 -7.39 -9.93 14.70
C ASP A 148 -8.49 -9.80 15.77
N PHE A 149 -8.84 -8.59 16.21
CA PHE A 149 -9.87 -8.34 17.23
C PHE A 149 -10.65 -7.06 16.98
N THR A 150 -11.86 -6.99 17.54
CA THR A 150 -12.71 -5.78 17.55
C THR A 150 -12.49 -5.00 18.84
N GLY A 151 -12.27 -3.69 18.74
CA GLY A 151 -12.07 -2.83 19.89
C GLY A 151 -11.31 -1.54 19.57
N ASN A 152 -10.33 -1.25 20.42
CA ASN A 152 -9.43 -0.11 20.22
C ASN A 152 -7.98 -0.57 20.35
N THR A 153 -7.09 0.01 19.58
CA THR A 153 -5.65 -0.20 19.65
C THR A 153 -4.90 1.13 19.72
N ALA A 154 -3.64 1.09 20.16
CA ALA A 154 -2.77 2.26 20.17
C ALA A 154 -1.90 2.28 18.90
N LEU A 155 -1.79 3.44 18.26
CA LEU A 155 -0.80 3.70 17.21
C LEU A 155 0.34 4.53 17.79
N ASN A 156 1.58 4.07 17.58
CA ASN A 156 2.77 4.81 17.92
C ASN A 156 3.13 5.80 16.80
N LEU A 157 3.33 7.07 17.15
CA LEU A 157 3.68 8.17 16.22
C LEU A 157 5.16 8.58 16.33
N ALA A 158 6.00 7.80 17.03
CA ALA A 158 7.39 8.19 17.34
C ALA A 158 8.25 8.43 16.09
N GLU A 159 7.94 7.77 14.97
CA GLU A 159 8.64 7.93 13.70
C GLU A 159 7.97 8.94 12.76
N GLY A 160 6.97 9.66 13.25
CA GLY A 160 6.19 10.65 12.51
C GLY A 160 4.94 10.06 11.85
N ASP A 161 4.20 10.93 11.13
CA ASP A 161 2.89 10.56 10.54
C ASP A 161 2.99 9.67 9.29
N SER A 162 4.18 9.32 8.85
CA SER A 162 4.38 8.52 7.63
C SER A 162 4.48 7.01 7.87
N MET A 163 4.85 6.61 9.09
CA MET A 163 5.07 5.21 9.47
C MET A 163 4.49 4.93 10.87
N PRO A 164 3.18 5.19 11.11
CA PRO A 164 2.55 4.83 12.38
C PRO A 164 2.35 3.31 12.44
N PHE A 165 2.61 2.71 13.60
CA PHE A 165 2.42 1.28 13.80
C PHE A 165 1.62 0.98 15.06
N ILE A 166 0.89 -0.13 15.07
CA ILE A 166 0.15 -0.63 16.23
C ILE A 166 1.14 -0.98 17.35
N THR A 167 0.83 -0.62 18.59
CA THR A 167 1.66 -0.93 19.76
C THR A 167 0.81 -1.23 20.99
N SER A 168 1.30 -2.08 21.87
CA SER A 168 0.77 -2.28 23.22
C SER A 168 1.28 -1.25 24.22
N ASP A 169 2.39 -0.57 23.90
CA ASP A 169 3.02 0.42 24.79
C ASP A 169 2.37 1.78 24.63
N VAL A 170 1.51 2.14 25.57
CA VAL A 170 0.87 3.47 25.59
C VAL A 170 1.83 4.50 26.15
N THR A 171 2.34 5.36 25.28
CA THR A 171 3.27 6.44 25.61
C THR A 171 2.65 7.81 25.27
N LYS A 172 3.39 8.91 25.53
CA LYS A 172 2.96 10.27 25.14
C LYS A 172 2.84 10.45 23.61
N ASN A 173 3.47 9.58 22.84
CA ASN A 173 3.47 9.63 21.37
C ASN A 173 2.48 8.62 20.75
N THR A 174 1.51 8.14 21.51
CA THR A 174 0.49 7.22 21.00
C THR A 174 -0.87 7.93 20.90
N ILE A 175 -1.68 7.47 19.93
CA ILE A 175 -3.11 7.78 19.83
C ILE A 175 -3.90 6.49 19.88
N THR A 176 -5.10 6.53 20.43
CA THR A 176 -6.03 5.41 20.41
C THR A 176 -6.93 5.50 19.18
N VAL A 177 -7.05 4.40 18.46
CA VAL A 177 -7.89 4.29 17.26
C VAL A 177 -8.77 3.04 17.34
N PRO A 178 -9.95 3.03 16.68
CA PRO A 178 -10.75 1.81 16.57
C PRO A 178 -10.01 0.76 15.74
N THR A 179 -10.28 -0.51 16.04
CA THR A 179 -9.79 -1.66 15.29
C THR A 179 -10.87 -2.72 15.12
N ASP A 180 -10.84 -3.43 14.00
CA ASP A 180 -11.73 -4.55 13.72
C ASP A 180 -11.07 -5.56 12.77
N THR A 181 -11.71 -6.70 12.59
CA THR A 181 -11.29 -7.73 11.65
C THR A 181 -11.86 -7.47 10.26
N LEU A 182 -11.16 -7.91 9.21
CA LEU A 182 -11.72 -7.86 7.85
C LEU A 182 -12.98 -8.74 7.72
N ASP A 183 -12.99 -9.87 8.40
CA ASP A 183 -14.13 -10.79 8.39
C ASP A 183 -15.43 -10.15 8.93
N ASN A 184 -15.32 -9.17 9.83
CA ASN A 184 -16.47 -8.42 10.36
C ASN A 184 -16.86 -7.23 9.46
N LEU A 185 -15.87 -6.58 8.86
CA LEU A 185 -16.08 -5.32 8.13
C LEU A 185 -16.56 -5.51 6.70
N LEU A 186 -16.23 -6.66 6.09
CA LEU A 186 -16.55 -6.90 4.69
C LEU A 186 -17.89 -7.62 4.52
N PRO A 187 -18.78 -7.12 3.64
CA PRO A 187 -19.96 -7.86 3.22
C PRO A 187 -19.56 -9.19 2.57
N ILE A 188 -20.30 -10.26 2.85
CA ILE A 188 -19.98 -11.61 2.35
C ILE A 188 -19.99 -11.67 0.81
N GLU A 189 -20.79 -10.83 0.17
CA GLU A 189 -20.89 -10.72 -1.28
C GLU A 189 -19.58 -10.22 -1.91
N ILE A 190 -18.87 -9.33 -1.20
CA ILE A 190 -17.61 -8.76 -1.66
C ILE A 190 -16.48 -9.79 -1.57
N ILE A 191 -16.53 -10.68 -0.60
CA ILE A 191 -15.48 -11.70 -0.40
C ILE A 191 -15.31 -12.55 -1.66
N SER A 192 -16.40 -13.00 -2.28
CA SER A 192 -16.36 -13.84 -3.49
C SER A 192 -15.81 -13.12 -4.73
N GLU A 193 -15.93 -11.80 -4.78
CA GLU A 193 -15.52 -10.95 -5.91
C GLU A 193 -14.14 -10.29 -5.70
N LEU A 194 -13.56 -10.45 -4.50
CA LEU A 194 -12.32 -9.78 -4.14
C LEU A 194 -11.15 -10.25 -4.99
N THR A 195 -10.56 -9.33 -5.73
CA THR A 195 -9.52 -9.60 -6.72
C THR A 195 -8.13 -9.33 -6.19
N LEU A 196 -7.95 -8.19 -5.49
CA LEU A 196 -6.65 -7.72 -5.02
C LEU A 196 -6.77 -7.02 -3.66
N VAL A 197 -5.83 -7.30 -2.76
CA VAL A 197 -5.61 -6.54 -1.53
C VAL A 197 -4.19 -5.99 -1.51
N LYS A 198 -4.03 -4.72 -1.16
CA LYS A 198 -2.74 -4.16 -0.69
C LYS A 198 -2.77 -4.11 0.83
N MET A 199 -1.70 -4.55 1.46
CA MET A 199 -1.53 -4.47 2.92
C MET A 199 -0.14 -4.00 3.27
N ASP A 200 -0.07 -2.89 4.00
CA ASP A 200 1.16 -2.22 4.43
C ASP A 200 0.86 -1.48 5.73
N ILE A 201 1.08 -2.16 6.85
CA ILE A 201 0.69 -1.72 8.20
C ILE A 201 1.80 -1.89 9.23
N GLU A 202 3.03 -1.82 8.73
CA GLU A 202 4.25 -1.65 9.52
C GLU A 202 4.44 -2.73 10.60
N GLY A 203 4.26 -3.99 10.18
CA GLY A 203 4.50 -5.19 10.98
C GLY A 203 3.25 -5.87 11.56
N ALA A 204 2.07 -5.26 11.45
CA ALA A 204 0.81 -5.86 11.94
C ALA A 204 0.13 -6.80 10.91
N GLU A 205 0.81 -7.13 9.80
CA GLU A 205 0.28 -7.90 8.67
C GLU A 205 -0.27 -9.25 9.13
N LEU A 206 0.46 -9.96 9.99
CA LEU A 206 0.02 -11.26 10.50
C LEU A 206 -1.26 -11.15 11.34
N LEU A 207 -1.40 -10.09 12.14
CA LEU A 207 -2.62 -9.83 12.92
C LEU A 207 -3.80 -9.58 11.97
N ALA A 208 -3.63 -8.69 10.98
CA ALA A 208 -4.67 -8.42 10.00
C ALA A 208 -5.09 -9.67 9.23
N MET A 209 -4.15 -10.55 8.86
CA MET A 209 -4.44 -11.82 8.20
C MET A 209 -5.20 -12.80 9.10
N LYS A 210 -4.88 -12.85 10.40
CA LYS A 210 -5.65 -13.63 11.39
C LYS A 210 -7.09 -13.12 11.54
N GLY A 211 -7.34 -11.83 11.31
CA GLY A 211 -8.66 -11.21 11.23
C GLY A 211 -9.36 -11.38 9.86
N ALA A 212 -8.76 -12.13 8.92
CA ALA A 212 -9.23 -12.33 7.55
C ALA A 212 -9.31 -13.83 7.17
N ILE A 213 -9.56 -14.70 8.13
CA ILE A 213 -9.54 -16.16 7.92
C ILE A 213 -10.61 -16.61 6.92
N SER A 214 -11.76 -15.95 6.88
CA SER A 214 -12.81 -16.25 5.90
C SER A 214 -12.38 -15.96 4.47
N LEU A 215 -11.60 -14.89 4.27
CA LEU A 215 -10.97 -14.56 2.99
C LEU A 215 -9.94 -15.61 2.58
N LEU A 216 -9.03 -15.94 3.49
CA LEU A 216 -7.96 -16.92 3.24
C LEU A 216 -8.52 -18.30 2.89
N LYS A 217 -9.52 -18.80 3.63
CA LYS A 217 -10.21 -20.09 3.36
C LYS A 217 -10.84 -20.16 1.99
N GLN A 218 -11.33 -19.03 1.46
CA GLN A 218 -11.94 -18.94 0.14
C GLN A 218 -10.89 -18.67 -0.96
N GLN A 219 -9.60 -18.57 -0.60
CA GLN A 219 -8.53 -18.13 -1.49
C GLN A 219 -8.89 -16.79 -2.16
N ARG A 220 -9.39 -15.86 -1.36
CA ARG A 220 -9.68 -14.47 -1.73
C ARG A 220 -8.87 -13.51 -0.84
N PRO A 221 -8.32 -12.46 -1.40
CA PRO A 221 -8.28 -12.13 -2.83
C PRO A 221 -7.47 -13.16 -3.63
N HIS A 222 -7.51 -13.04 -4.96
CA HIS A 222 -6.58 -13.77 -5.82
C HIS A 222 -5.12 -13.42 -5.51
N VAL A 223 -4.87 -12.15 -5.21
CA VAL A 223 -3.52 -11.62 -4.95
C VAL A 223 -3.52 -10.69 -3.74
N TRP A 224 -2.57 -10.87 -2.85
CA TRP A 224 -2.15 -9.89 -1.86
C TRP A 224 -0.86 -9.21 -2.34
N ILE A 225 -0.83 -7.89 -2.37
CA ILE A 225 0.40 -7.10 -2.35
C ILE A 225 0.66 -6.76 -0.90
N MET A 226 1.75 -7.24 -0.32
CA MET A 226 1.97 -7.03 1.10
C MET A 226 3.43 -6.80 1.45
N GLU A 227 3.66 -6.05 2.51
CA GLU A 227 4.96 -5.89 3.08
C GLU A 227 5.28 -7.07 4.00
N ILE A 228 6.47 -7.66 3.86
CA ILE A 228 7.01 -8.65 4.79
C ILE A 228 8.40 -8.18 5.20
N ASN A 229 8.49 -7.55 6.37
CA ASN A 229 9.74 -7.03 6.92
C ASN A 229 9.92 -7.43 8.39
N ASP A 230 11.01 -6.96 9.01
CA ASP A 230 11.35 -7.31 10.40
C ASP A 230 10.47 -6.59 11.44
N ALA A 231 9.61 -5.64 11.05
CA ALA A 231 8.70 -4.97 11.97
C ALA A 231 7.70 -5.94 12.63
N VAL A 232 7.40 -7.07 11.99
CA VAL A 232 6.56 -8.15 12.56
C VAL A 232 7.08 -8.65 13.91
N LYS A 233 8.39 -8.50 14.19
CA LYS A 233 9.02 -8.86 15.47
C LYS A 233 8.52 -8.01 16.64
N ASN A 234 8.01 -6.80 16.38
CA ASN A 234 7.42 -5.95 17.40
C ASN A 234 6.15 -6.58 18.01
N PHE A 235 5.55 -7.54 17.32
CA PHE A 235 4.39 -8.31 17.75
C PHE A 235 4.72 -9.72 18.22
N GLY A 236 6.02 -10.05 18.37
CA GLY A 236 6.48 -11.36 18.82
C GLY A 236 6.47 -12.46 17.75
N TYR A 237 6.34 -12.09 16.49
CA TYR A 237 6.31 -13.00 15.34
C TYR A 237 7.56 -12.91 14.49
N GLN A 238 7.68 -13.84 13.53
CA GLN A 238 8.73 -13.84 12.52
C GLN A 238 8.09 -13.72 11.11
N LYS A 239 8.86 -13.25 10.15
CA LYS A 239 8.41 -13.22 8.73
C LYS A 239 7.92 -14.60 8.26
N GLN A 240 8.54 -15.66 8.75
CA GLN A 240 8.15 -17.04 8.43
C GLN A 240 6.73 -17.38 8.90
N ASP A 241 6.22 -16.76 9.98
CA ASP A 241 4.86 -17.00 10.45
C ASP A 241 3.81 -16.49 9.45
N ILE A 242 4.08 -15.36 8.77
CA ILE A 242 3.25 -14.85 7.68
C ILE A 242 3.25 -15.85 6.51
N VAL A 243 4.44 -16.31 6.12
CA VAL A 243 4.59 -17.25 5.01
C VAL A 243 3.89 -18.58 5.32
N ASN A 244 4.03 -19.10 6.52
CA ASN A 244 3.38 -20.33 6.95
C ASN A 244 1.85 -20.20 6.87
N LEU A 245 1.29 -19.08 7.33
CA LEU A 245 -0.16 -18.82 7.25
C LEU A 245 -0.62 -18.73 5.78
N LEU A 246 0.11 -18.02 4.92
CA LEU A 246 -0.20 -17.96 3.49
C LEU A 246 -0.19 -19.34 2.84
N GLN A 247 0.83 -20.16 3.11
CA GLN A 247 0.97 -21.50 2.55
C GLN A 247 -0.12 -22.46 3.07
N GLU A 248 -0.51 -22.34 4.34
CA GLU A 248 -1.62 -23.14 4.94
C GLU A 248 -2.92 -22.95 4.15
N TYR A 249 -3.16 -21.71 3.65
CA TYR A 249 -4.35 -21.39 2.85
C TYR A 249 -4.12 -21.44 1.32
N GLY A 250 -3.00 -22.01 0.89
CA GLY A 250 -2.74 -22.26 -0.53
C GLY A 250 -2.31 -21.06 -1.33
N TYR A 251 -1.56 -20.13 -0.71
CA TYR A 251 -0.90 -19.03 -1.40
C TYR A 251 0.60 -19.30 -1.56
N GLY A 252 1.14 -18.98 -2.74
CA GLY A 252 2.57 -18.94 -3.01
C GLY A 252 3.11 -17.52 -3.00
N LEU A 253 4.44 -17.37 -2.85
CA LEU A 253 5.12 -16.07 -2.90
C LEU A 253 5.68 -15.80 -4.28
N TYR A 254 5.51 -14.58 -4.77
CA TYR A 254 5.94 -14.16 -6.10
C TYR A 254 6.50 -12.73 -6.08
N THR A 255 7.31 -12.43 -7.08
CA THR A 255 7.64 -11.07 -7.51
C THR A 255 7.04 -10.80 -8.88
N TYR A 256 6.87 -9.54 -9.24
CA TYR A 256 6.40 -9.15 -10.56
C TYR A 256 7.51 -8.44 -11.33
N ASN A 257 7.66 -8.79 -12.59
CA ASN A 257 8.57 -8.13 -13.50
C ASN A 257 7.77 -7.25 -14.49
N PRO A 258 7.80 -5.92 -14.35
CA PRO A 258 7.02 -5.02 -15.22
C PRO A 258 7.54 -4.94 -16.67
N VAL A 259 8.74 -5.44 -16.95
CA VAL A 259 9.29 -5.49 -18.31
C VAL A 259 8.72 -6.65 -19.09
N THR A 260 8.65 -7.84 -18.47
CA THR A 260 8.10 -9.05 -19.09
C THR A 260 6.61 -9.25 -18.86
N ASN A 261 6.01 -8.49 -17.93
CA ASN A 261 4.66 -8.68 -17.40
C ASN A 261 4.42 -10.08 -16.83
N GLN A 262 5.40 -10.67 -16.18
CA GLN A 262 5.33 -12.00 -15.59
C GLN A 262 5.50 -11.95 -14.08
N VAL A 263 4.98 -12.97 -13.41
CA VAL A 263 5.22 -13.24 -12.00
C VAL A 263 6.17 -14.42 -11.86
N ASP A 264 7.20 -14.25 -11.03
CA ASP A 264 8.21 -15.26 -10.76
C ASP A 264 8.05 -15.75 -9.33
N ALA A 265 7.93 -17.07 -9.13
CA ALA A 265 7.86 -17.67 -7.81
C ALA A 265 9.17 -17.46 -7.03
N ILE A 266 9.07 -17.11 -5.77
CA ILE A 266 10.21 -16.91 -4.87
C ILE A 266 10.04 -17.63 -3.54
N THR A 267 11.15 -17.84 -2.84
CA THR A 267 11.14 -18.15 -1.40
C THR A 267 11.34 -16.89 -0.58
N LEU A 268 11.11 -16.98 0.74
CA LEU A 268 11.36 -15.84 1.64
C LEU A 268 12.82 -15.35 1.61
N GLU A 269 13.77 -16.28 1.43
CA GLU A 269 15.20 -15.95 1.34
C GLU A 269 15.56 -15.23 0.03
N GLN A 270 14.76 -15.39 -1.02
CA GLN A 270 14.96 -14.74 -2.31
C GLN A 270 14.25 -13.39 -2.40
N GLN A 271 13.48 -13.01 -1.37
CA GLN A 271 12.80 -11.72 -1.32
C GLN A 271 13.80 -10.56 -1.49
N GLN A 272 13.51 -9.67 -2.44
CA GLN A 272 14.25 -8.43 -2.64
C GLN A 272 13.35 -7.25 -2.26
N GLY A 273 13.84 -6.39 -1.37
CA GLY A 273 12.98 -5.33 -0.80
C GLY A 273 12.01 -5.88 0.26
N ASN A 274 10.97 -5.11 0.56
CA ASN A 274 10.01 -5.44 1.61
C ASN A 274 8.69 -6.00 1.06
N ASN A 275 8.32 -5.66 -0.16
CA ASN A 275 7.04 -6.07 -0.75
C ASN A 275 7.15 -7.42 -1.47
N ILE A 276 6.04 -8.17 -1.45
CA ILE A 276 5.85 -9.40 -2.20
C ILE A 276 4.43 -9.45 -2.78
N LEU A 277 4.21 -10.35 -3.74
CA LEU A 277 2.89 -10.80 -4.14
C LEU A 277 2.64 -12.18 -3.52
N ALA A 278 1.55 -12.33 -2.75
CA ALA A 278 1.06 -13.65 -2.39
C ALA A 278 -0.12 -13.99 -3.31
N ILE A 279 0.03 -15.02 -4.16
CA ILE A 279 -0.96 -15.40 -5.17
C ILE A 279 -1.59 -16.73 -4.75
N ALA A 280 -2.93 -16.79 -4.75
CA ALA A 280 -3.66 -18.03 -4.52
C ALA A 280 -3.31 -19.04 -5.63
N ASN A 281 -2.96 -20.27 -5.24
CA ASN A 281 -2.57 -21.31 -6.19
C ASN A 281 -3.68 -21.59 -7.22
N SER A 282 -4.95 -21.49 -6.80
CA SER A 282 -6.12 -21.64 -7.68
C SER A 282 -6.30 -20.50 -8.69
N ALA A 283 -5.63 -19.36 -8.50
CA ALA A 283 -5.76 -18.18 -9.34
C ALA A 283 -4.51 -17.89 -10.19
N LEU A 284 -3.46 -18.71 -10.12
CA LEU A 284 -2.19 -18.41 -10.78
C LEU A 284 -2.32 -18.29 -12.31
N ASP A 285 -3.04 -19.21 -12.94
CA ASP A 285 -3.28 -19.17 -14.40
C ASP A 285 -4.08 -17.91 -14.76
N PHE A 286 -5.13 -17.61 -14.00
CA PHE A 286 -5.96 -16.41 -14.20
C PHE A 286 -5.14 -15.11 -14.06
N VAL A 287 -4.22 -15.03 -13.09
CA VAL A 287 -3.31 -13.90 -12.93
C VAL A 287 -2.37 -13.78 -14.12
N SER A 288 -1.78 -14.90 -14.56
CA SER A 288 -0.85 -14.94 -15.69
C SER A 288 -1.52 -14.53 -17.00
N ASP A 289 -2.72 -15.03 -17.27
CA ASP A 289 -3.51 -14.67 -18.45
C ASP A 289 -3.81 -13.16 -18.49
N ARG A 290 -4.26 -12.60 -17.37
CA ARG A 290 -4.52 -11.15 -17.25
C ARG A 290 -3.28 -10.28 -17.49
N LEU A 291 -2.11 -10.72 -17.05
CA LEU A 291 -0.85 -10.00 -17.25
C LEU A 291 -0.38 -10.07 -18.70
N SER A 292 -0.66 -11.17 -19.42
CA SER A 292 -0.28 -11.38 -20.82
C SER A 292 -1.14 -10.62 -21.82
N GLU A 293 -2.39 -10.24 -21.46
CA GLU A 293 -3.29 -9.48 -22.34
C GLU A 293 -2.65 -8.18 -22.83
N ILE A 294 -2.57 -8.00 -24.14
CA ILE A 294 -2.14 -6.74 -24.77
C ILE A 294 -3.27 -5.72 -24.62
N LYS A 295 -2.98 -4.59 -23.99
CA LYS A 295 -3.91 -3.46 -23.85
C LYS A 295 -3.57 -2.37 -24.85
#